data_b7aa5e20330875a0435fa5d12202f3ac
#
_entry.id   b7aa5e20330875a0435fa5d12202f3ac
#
_cell.length_a   1.000
_cell.length_b   1.000
_cell.length_c   1.000
_cell.angle_alpha   90.00
_cell.angle_beta   90.00
_cell.angle_gamma   90.00
#
_symmetry.space_group_name_H-M   'P 1'
#
loop_
_entity.id
_entity.type
_entity.pdbx_description
1 polymer ?
#
loop_
_entity_poly.entity_id
_entity_poly.type
_entity_poly.pdbx_seq_one_letter_code
_entity_poly.pdbx_strand_id
1 'polypeptide(L)'
;MNIGERTKAALLVIAGVVCGLGGLFMYLLRAHTYFVGDNPAACVNCHIMTPYYATWSHSSHGRDATCNDCHVPHQNLALKYGFKAMDGLKHTAYFVMHSERQAPMAETLTGQVVMDNCIRCHEQLNTEFVKTGRMGYMKQQAQGGKACWDCHRNVPHGGMNSLMATPGAEGVTPLPPSPVPGWLQNMMN
;
A
#
# COMPACT_ATOMS: atom_id res chain seq x y z
N MET A 1 22.34 46.29 3.94
CA MET A 1 22.00 44.91 4.26
C MET A 1 23.27 44.11 4.29
N ASN A 2 23.61 43.54 5.44
CA ASN A 2 24.88 42.80 5.66
C ASN A 2 24.88 41.51 4.82
N ILE A 3 26.04 41.01 4.39
CA ILE A 3 26.17 39.78 3.58
C ILE A 3 25.41 38.61 4.25
N GLY A 4 25.48 38.48 5.58
CA GLY A 4 24.74 37.47 6.34
C GLY A 4 23.21 37.58 6.26
N GLU A 5 22.66 38.76 6.17
CA GLU A 5 21.21 39.00 6.02
C GLU A 5 20.72 38.65 4.63
N ARG A 6 21.52 38.94 3.58
CA ARG A 6 21.19 38.54 2.21
C ARG A 6 21.20 37.04 2.04
N THR A 7 22.18 36.35 2.65
CA THR A 7 22.26 34.88 2.61
C THR A 7 21.07 34.24 3.31
N LYS A 8 20.68 34.73 4.50
CA LYS A 8 19.49 34.23 5.19
C LYS A 8 18.21 34.45 4.38
N ALA A 9 18.04 35.63 3.80
CA ALA A 9 16.87 35.93 2.96
C ALA A 9 16.81 35.00 1.72
N ALA A 10 17.96 34.77 1.06
CA ALA A 10 18.03 33.86 -0.08
C ALA A 10 17.68 32.42 0.30
N LEU A 11 18.18 31.93 1.44
CA LEU A 11 17.86 30.59 1.94
C LEU A 11 16.36 30.44 2.27
N LEU A 12 15.73 31.45 2.86
CA LEU A 12 14.31 31.43 3.15
C LEU A 12 13.46 31.41 1.86
N VAL A 13 13.86 32.20 0.86
CA VAL A 13 13.18 32.20 -0.44
C VAL A 13 13.31 30.85 -1.13
N ILE A 14 14.51 30.26 -1.16
CA ILE A 14 14.74 28.93 -1.75
C ILE A 14 13.91 27.88 -1.01
N ALA A 15 13.93 27.88 0.31
CA ALA A 15 13.12 26.96 1.11
C ALA A 15 11.62 27.11 0.81
N GLY A 16 11.13 28.36 0.71
CA GLY A 16 9.73 28.64 0.35
C GLY A 16 9.36 28.12 -1.03
N VAL A 17 10.22 28.33 -2.03
CA VAL A 17 10.01 27.82 -3.39
C VAL A 17 10.00 26.31 -3.43
N VAL A 18 10.96 25.66 -2.77
CA VAL A 18 11.06 24.17 -2.70
C VAL A 18 9.80 23.60 -2.01
N CYS A 19 9.39 24.17 -0.89
CA CYS A 19 8.18 23.73 -0.19
C CYS A 19 6.92 23.97 -1.03
N GLY A 20 6.82 25.10 -1.71
CA GLY A 20 5.68 25.43 -2.58
C GLY A 20 5.57 24.51 -3.79
N LEU A 21 6.68 24.26 -4.48
CA LEU A 21 6.73 23.32 -5.61
C LEU A 21 6.48 21.88 -5.16
N GLY A 22 7.04 21.49 -4.03
CA GLY A 22 6.80 20.16 -3.44
C GLY A 22 5.33 19.98 -3.06
N GLY A 23 4.72 20.98 -2.43
CA GLY A 23 3.29 20.96 -2.09
C GLY A 23 2.38 20.89 -3.33
N LEU A 24 2.69 21.68 -4.37
CA LEU A 24 1.97 21.65 -5.64
C LEU A 24 2.11 20.27 -6.32
N PHE A 25 3.32 19.69 -6.34
CA PHE A 25 3.57 18.38 -6.89
C PHE A 25 2.76 17.31 -6.15
N MET A 26 2.79 17.31 -4.81
CA MET A 26 1.97 16.42 -3.97
C MET A 26 0.47 16.56 -4.23
N TYR A 27 0.01 17.80 -4.44
CA TYR A 27 -1.39 18.09 -4.77
C TYR A 27 -1.77 17.53 -6.15
N LEU A 28 -0.96 17.78 -7.17
CA LEU A 28 -1.21 17.32 -8.54
C LEU A 28 -1.21 15.79 -8.65
N LEU A 29 -0.33 15.12 -7.93
CA LEU A 29 -0.30 13.65 -7.84
C LEU A 29 -1.37 13.06 -6.91
N ARG A 30 -2.24 13.89 -6.33
CA ARG A 30 -3.20 13.48 -5.29
C ARG A 30 -2.55 12.78 -4.08
N ALA A 31 -1.25 12.91 -3.91
CA ALA A 31 -0.52 12.29 -2.80
C ALA A 31 -1.02 12.81 -1.44
N HIS A 32 -1.58 14.03 -1.39
CA HIS A 32 -2.22 14.58 -0.20
C HIS A 32 -3.35 13.67 0.32
N THR A 33 -4.09 12.98 -0.55
CA THR A 33 -5.17 12.07 -0.13
C THR A 33 -4.65 10.87 0.66
N TYR A 34 -3.44 10.41 0.35
CA TYR A 34 -2.76 9.38 1.13
C TYR A 34 -2.35 9.87 2.52
N PHE A 35 -1.81 11.10 2.63
CA PHE A 35 -1.34 11.63 3.90
C PHE A 35 -2.48 12.01 4.83
N VAL A 36 -3.50 12.71 4.35
CA VAL A 36 -4.59 13.25 5.16
C VAL A 36 -5.68 12.21 5.42
N GLY A 37 -5.96 11.34 4.45
CA GLY A 37 -7.02 10.35 4.52
C GLY A 37 -6.51 8.90 4.54
N ASP A 38 -7.44 7.99 4.69
CA ASP A 38 -7.21 6.54 4.61
C ASP A 38 -7.99 5.92 3.43
N ASN A 39 -8.40 6.76 2.44
CA ASN A 39 -9.16 6.29 1.28
C ASN A 39 -8.30 5.36 0.40
N PRO A 40 -8.73 4.11 0.18
CA PRO A 40 -8.01 3.13 -0.64
C PRO A 40 -7.73 3.60 -2.08
N ALA A 41 -8.58 4.48 -2.63
CA ALA A 41 -8.38 5.05 -3.96
C ALA A 41 -7.06 5.85 -4.09
N ALA A 42 -6.49 6.32 -2.98
CA ALA A 42 -5.18 6.98 -3.00
C ALA A 42 -4.05 6.04 -3.44
N CYS A 43 -4.17 4.74 -3.17
CA CYS A 43 -3.15 3.75 -3.51
C CYS A 43 -3.10 3.46 -5.02
N VAL A 44 -4.23 3.57 -5.74
CA VAL A 44 -4.31 3.31 -7.18
C VAL A 44 -3.91 4.50 -8.05
N ASN A 45 -3.36 5.57 -7.45
CA ASN A 45 -2.66 6.60 -8.22
C ASN A 45 -1.43 6.01 -8.97
N CYS A 46 -0.88 4.90 -8.46
CA CYS A 46 0.14 4.12 -9.17
C CYS A 46 -0.52 2.91 -9.82
N HIS A 47 -0.40 2.77 -11.14
CA HIS A 47 -1.02 1.68 -11.92
C HIS A 47 -0.63 0.29 -11.42
N ILE A 48 0.59 0.12 -10.89
CA ILE A 48 1.08 -1.13 -10.33
C ILE A 48 0.25 -1.61 -9.13
N MET A 49 -0.47 -0.71 -8.45
CA MET A 49 -1.34 -1.02 -7.32
C MET A 49 -2.75 -1.45 -7.73
N THR A 50 -3.11 -1.30 -9.01
CA THR A 50 -4.46 -1.64 -9.51
C THR A 50 -4.86 -3.09 -9.25
N PRO A 51 -4.01 -4.11 -9.48
CA PRO A 51 -4.34 -5.50 -9.18
C PRO A 51 -4.58 -5.73 -7.68
N TYR A 52 -3.78 -5.10 -6.83
CA TYR A 52 -3.91 -5.21 -5.37
C TYR A 52 -5.20 -4.56 -4.86
N TYR A 53 -5.56 -3.41 -5.41
CA TYR A 53 -6.83 -2.76 -5.12
C TYR A 53 -8.02 -3.60 -5.56
N ALA A 54 -8.00 -4.12 -6.78
CA ALA A 54 -9.06 -4.95 -7.31
C ALA A 54 -9.27 -6.24 -6.47
N THR A 55 -8.19 -6.93 -6.13
CA THR A 55 -8.26 -8.14 -5.31
C THR A 55 -8.69 -7.83 -3.87
N TRP A 56 -8.22 -6.73 -3.27
CA TRP A 56 -8.67 -6.27 -1.96
C TRP A 56 -10.17 -5.96 -1.97
N SER A 57 -10.68 -5.23 -2.97
CA SER A 57 -12.10 -4.86 -3.03
C SER A 57 -13.06 -6.05 -3.11
N HIS A 58 -12.56 -7.21 -3.55
CA HIS A 58 -13.30 -8.48 -3.58
C HIS A 58 -12.97 -9.40 -2.41
N SER A 59 -12.08 -8.99 -1.52
CA SER A 59 -11.72 -9.76 -0.33
C SER A 59 -12.75 -9.63 0.77
N SER A 60 -12.63 -10.48 1.80
CA SER A 60 -13.48 -10.40 3.00
C SER A 60 -13.34 -9.07 3.75
N HIS A 61 -12.21 -8.37 3.62
CA HIS A 61 -11.93 -7.09 4.27
C HIS A 61 -12.28 -5.86 3.42
N GLY A 62 -12.68 -6.03 2.17
CA GLY A 62 -12.93 -4.91 1.25
C GLY A 62 -14.04 -3.94 1.68
N ARG A 63 -14.93 -4.35 2.59
CA ARG A 63 -16.00 -3.49 3.15
C ARG A 63 -15.67 -2.91 4.51
N ASP A 64 -14.82 -3.58 5.28
CA ASP A 64 -14.65 -3.30 6.72
C ASP A 64 -13.30 -2.69 7.06
N ALA A 65 -12.31 -2.82 6.17
CA ALA A 65 -10.95 -2.32 6.38
C ALA A 65 -10.36 -1.70 5.13
N THR A 66 -9.67 -0.59 5.29
CA THR A 66 -8.92 0.09 4.23
C THR A 66 -7.51 -0.47 4.08
N CYS A 67 -6.80 -0.07 3.02
CA CYS A 67 -5.39 -0.43 2.86
C CYS A 67 -4.55 0.01 4.08
N ASN A 68 -4.81 1.21 4.59
CA ASN A 68 -4.08 1.78 5.71
C ASN A 68 -4.36 1.08 7.04
N ASP A 69 -5.53 0.45 7.21
CA ASP A 69 -5.85 -0.32 8.42
C ASP A 69 -4.93 -1.52 8.60
N CYS A 70 -4.42 -2.06 7.48
CA CYS A 70 -3.44 -3.16 7.49
C CYS A 70 -2.00 -2.66 7.36
N HIS A 71 -1.73 -1.68 6.48
CA HIS A 71 -0.37 -1.33 6.07
C HIS A 71 0.26 -0.16 6.83
N VAL A 72 -0.48 0.53 7.69
CA VAL A 72 0.02 1.68 8.47
C VAL A 72 -0.09 1.40 9.97
N PRO A 73 0.91 1.74 10.79
CA PRO A 73 0.84 1.53 12.23
C PRO A 73 -0.21 2.44 12.89
N HIS A 74 -0.92 1.91 13.89
CA HIS A 74 -2.02 2.59 14.59
C HIS A 74 -1.76 2.86 16.07
N GLN A 75 -0.54 2.59 16.58
CA GLN A 75 -0.21 2.75 18.00
C GLN A 75 -0.32 4.19 18.49
N ASN A 76 0.11 5.15 17.67
CA ASN A 76 -0.04 6.59 17.96
C ASN A 76 0.06 7.42 16.66
N LEU A 77 -0.41 8.67 16.72
CA LEU A 77 -0.44 9.57 15.55
C LEU A 77 0.95 9.89 14.99
N ALA A 78 1.94 10.10 15.86
CA ALA A 78 3.29 10.42 15.41
C ALA A 78 3.89 9.26 14.60
N LEU A 79 3.71 8.02 15.07
CA LEU A 79 4.15 6.84 14.36
C LEU A 79 3.37 6.64 13.04
N LYS A 80 2.05 6.83 13.06
CA LYS A 80 1.19 6.75 11.86
C LYS A 80 1.69 7.70 10.77
N TYR A 81 1.84 8.98 11.09
CA TYR A 81 2.23 9.98 10.08
C TYR A 81 3.71 9.90 9.71
N GLY A 82 4.57 9.57 10.65
CA GLY A 82 5.99 9.32 10.37
C GLY A 82 6.18 8.14 9.41
N PHE A 83 5.45 7.05 9.62
CA PHE A 83 5.46 5.89 8.72
C PHE A 83 4.91 6.26 7.33
N LYS A 84 3.76 6.96 7.24
CA LYS A 84 3.20 7.43 5.98
C LYS A 84 4.17 8.33 5.21
N ALA A 85 4.89 9.22 5.90
CA ALA A 85 5.87 10.09 5.29
C ALA A 85 7.06 9.30 4.71
N MET A 86 7.62 8.40 5.49
CA MET A 86 8.73 7.53 5.08
C MET A 86 8.34 6.65 3.89
N ASP A 87 7.20 5.97 3.98
CA ASP A 87 6.71 5.04 2.97
C ASP A 87 6.32 5.79 1.69
N GLY A 88 5.64 6.93 1.80
CA GLY A 88 5.29 7.78 0.68
C GLY A 88 6.51 8.35 -0.05
N LEU A 89 7.55 8.80 0.68
CA LEU A 89 8.81 9.25 0.07
C LEU A 89 9.51 8.11 -0.68
N LYS A 90 9.52 6.92 -0.11
CA LYS A 90 10.11 5.73 -0.73
C LYS A 90 9.39 5.37 -2.03
N HIS A 91 8.06 5.31 -2.01
CA HIS A 91 7.25 5.03 -3.21
C HIS A 91 7.40 6.12 -4.26
N THR A 92 7.45 7.39 -3.87
CA THR A 92 7.73 8.51 -4.77
C THR A 92 9.12 8.37 -5.41
N ALA A 93 10.13 7.97 -4.65
CA ALA A 93 11.47 7.74 -5.20
C ALA A 93 11.47 6.60 -6.24
N TYR A 94 10.84 5.47 -5.94
CA TYR A 94 10.69 4.38 -6.91
C TYR A 94 10.00 4.84 -8.19
N PHE A 95 8.91 5.58 -8.07
CA PHE A 95 8.17 6.12 -9.22
C PHE A 95 9.03 7.05 -10.08
N VAL A 96 9.72 8.02 -9.46
CA VAL A 96 10.57 8.98 -10.19
C VAL A 96 11.77 8.30 -10.85
N MET A 97 12.31 7.26 -10.22
CA MET A 97 13.49 6.52 -10.71
C MET A 97 13.11 5.37 -11.65
N HIS A 98 11.82 5.13 -11.90
CA HIS A 98 11.32 3.98 -12.68
C HIS A 98 11.92 2.65 -12.22
N SER A 99 12.01 2.48 -10.89
CA SER A 99 12.64 1.32 -10.25
C SER A 99 11.66 0.47 -9.46
N GLU A 100 10.37 0.54 -9.82
CA GLU A 100 9.30 -0.25 -9.22
C GLU A 100 9.52 -1.75 -9.48
N ARG A 101 9.32 -2.54 -8.44
CA ARG A 101 9.33 -4.00 -8.59
C ARG A 101 8.06 -4.44 -9.30
N GLN A 102 8.18 -5.29 -10.32
CA GLN A 102 7.02 -5.86 -11.03
C GLN A 102 6.12 -6.68 -10.12
N ALA A 103 6.66 -7.27 -9.06
CA ALA A 103 5.91 -7.95 -8.00
C ALA A 103 6.30 -7.33 -6.65
N PRO A 104 5.62 -6.26 -6.19
CA PRO A 104 5.88 -5.69 -4.89
C PRO A 104 5.61 -6.72 -3.79
N MET A 105 6.58 -6.87 -2.91
CA MET A 105 6.48 -7.71 -1.72
C MET A 105 6.62 -6.85 -0.47
N ALA A 106 5.88 -7.20 0.57
CA ALA A 106 6.03 -6.53 1.86
C ALA A 106 7.46 -6.71 2.38
N GLU A 107 8.11 -5.60 2.68
CA GLU A 107 9.41 -5.62 3.36
C GLU A 107 9.24 -5.96 4.84
N THR A 108 10.34 -6.28 5.51
CA THR A 108 10.33 -6.72 6.92
C THR A 108 9.54 -5.77 7.83
N LEU A 109 9.77 -4.46 7.70
CA LEU A 109 9.07 -3.47 8.50
C LEU A 109 7.57 -3.43 8.22
N THR A 110 7.19 -3.41 6.95
CA THR A 110 5.78 -3.43 6.52
C THR A 110 5.10 -4.74 6.93
N GLY A 111 5.79 -5.86 6.81
CA GLY A 111 5.27 -7.16 7.25
C GLY A 111 4.99 -7.19 8.75
N GLN A 112 5.86 -6.60 9.59
CA GLN A 112 5.61 -6.50 11.02
C GLN A 112 4.38 -5.62 11.31
N VAL A 113 4.25 -4.48 10.65
CA VAL A 113 3.09 -3.59 10.78
C VAL A 113 1.79 -4.31 10.42
N VAL A 114 1.78 -5.08 9.33
CA VAL A 114 0.60 -5.88 8.94
C VAL A 114 0.26 -6.91 9.99
N MET A 115 1.25 -7.63 10.54
CA MET A 115 1.03 -8.59 11.63
C MET A 115 0.41 -7.94 12.87
N ASP A 116 0.97 -6.81 13.30
CA ASP A 116 0.48 -6.07 14.46
C ASP A 116 -0.96 -5.60 14.27
N ASN A 117 -1.32 -5.18 13.07
CA ASN A 117 -2.69 -4.78 12.72
C ASN A 117 -3.66 -5.97 12.62
N CYS A 118 -3.22 -7.12 12.12
CA CYS A 118 -4.02 -8.35 12.20
C CYS A 118 -4.37 -8.68 13.64
N ILE A 119 -3.37 -8.66 14.53
CA ILE A 119 -3.54 -8.94 15.95
C ILE A 119 -4.45 -7.90 16.60
N ARG A 120 -4.27 -6.61 16.29
CA ARG A 120 -5.07 -5.51 16.83
C ARG A 120 -6.58 -5.70 16.60
N CYS A 121 -6.97 -6.11 15.41
CA CYS A 121 -8.38 -6.34 15.08
C CYS A 121 -8.89 -7.71 15.51
N HIS A 122 -8.01 -8.72 15.51
CA HIS A 122 -8.35 -10.11 15.79
C HIS A 122 -7.80 -10.62 17.13
N GLU A 123 -7.58 -9.72 18.11
CA GLU A 123 -6.98 -10.06 19.40
C GLU A 123 -7.72 -11.18 20.12
N GLN A 124 -9.05 -11.14 20.12
CA GLN A 124 -9.87 -12.16 20.80
C GLN A 124 -9.80 -13.54 20.16
N LEU A 125 -9.56 -13.60 18.84
CA LEU A 125 -9.51 -14.85 18.09
C LEU A 125 -8.13 -15.53 18.14
N ASN A 126 -7.08 -14.75 18.43
CA ASN A 126 -5.69 -15.17 18.28
C ASN A 126 -4.95 -15.33 19.62
N THR A 127 -5.65 -15.29 20.76
CA THR A 127 -5.03 -15.22 22.07
C THR A 127 -4.03 -16.36 22.35
N GLU A 128 -4.34 -17.58 21.95
CA GLU A 128 -3.47 -18.72 22.20
C GLU A 128 -2.23 -18.75 21.30
N PHE A 129 -2.40 -18.55 20.00
CA PHE A 129 -1.29 -18.58 19.04
C PHE A 129 -0.34 -17.41 19.21
N VAL A 130 -0.87 -16.22 19.48
CA VAL A 130 -0.08 -15.02 19.70
C VAL A 130 0.65 -15.07 21.03
N LYS A 131 -0.06 -15.46 22.13
CA LYS A 131 0.53 -15.60 23.47
C LYS A 131 1.63 -16.66 23.55
N THR A 132 1.49 -17.77 22.81
CA THR A 132 2.53 -18.79 22.76
C THR A 132 3.74 -18.37 21.92
N GLY A 133 3.69 -17.20 21.29
CA GLY A 133 4.78 -16.69 20.47
C GLY A 133 5.04 -17.53 19.20
N ARG A 134 4.12 -18.41 18.81
CA ARG A 134 4.22 -19.21 17.58
C ARG A 134 3.96 -18.41 16.32
N MET A 135 3.22 -17.29 16.46
CA MET A 135 2.92 -16.36 15.36
C MET A 135 3.77 -15.11 15.53
N GLY A 136 4.44 -14.69 14.50
CA GLY A 136 5.23 -13.47 14.48
C GLY A 136 6.06 -13.37 13.22
N TYR A 137 5.98 -12.23 12.53
CA TYR A 137 6.67 -12.03 11.27
C TYR A 137 8.20 -12.13 11.40
N MET A 138 8.76 -11.55 12.45
CA MET A 138 10.20 -11.63 12.70
C MET A 138 10.67 -13.07 13.03
N LYS A 139 9.83 -13.84 13.73
CA LYS A 139 10.11 -15.26 13.99
C LYS A 139 9.99 -16.12 12.72
N GLN A 140 9.09 -15.76 11.81
CA GLN A 140 8.97 -16.44 10.52
C GLN A 140 10.28 -16.38 9.74
N GLN A 141 10.89 -15.19 9.67
CA GLN A 141 12.14 -15.02 8.93
C GLN A 141 13.35 -15.70 9.61
N ALA A 142 13.39 -15.73 10.94
CA ALA A 142 14.56 -16.19 11.70
C ALA A 142 14.48 -17.66 12.19
N GLN A 143 13.28 -18.21 12.43
CA GLN A 143 13.10 -19.47 13.16
C GLN A 143 11.95 -20.36 12.63
N GLY A 144 11.48 -20.14 11.39
CA GLY A 144 10.39 -20.94 10.83
C GLY A 144 9.02 -20.71 11.48
N GLY A 145 8.80 -19.53 12.10
CA GLY A 145 7.48 -19.07 12.53
C GLY A 145 6.57 -18.84 11.34
N LYS A 146 5.26 -18.64 11.59
CA LYS A 146 4.27 -18.38 10.55
C LYS A 146 3.65 -17.01 10.73
N ALA A 147 3.43 -16.31 9.62
CA ALA A 147 2.57 -15.14 9.57
C ALA A 147 1.11 -15.54 9.36
N CYS A 148 0.18 -14.65 9.70
CA CYS A 148 -1.26 -14.92 9.53
C CYS A 148 -1.61 -15.29 8.08
N TRP A 149 -1.01 -14.61 7.11
CA TRP A 149 -1.23 -14.84 5.68
C TRP A 149 -0.61 -16.14 5.13
N ASP A 150 0.23 -16.84 5.88
CA ASP A 150 0.73 -18.15 5.45
C ASP A 150 -0.38 -19.21 5.44
N CYS A 151 -1.36 -19.03 6.33
CA CYS A 151 -2.56 -19.87 6.38
C CYS A 151 -3.76 -19.16 5.73
N HIS A 152 -3.93 -17.87 5.96
CA HIS A 152 -5.03 -17.05 5.46
C HIS A 152 -4.67 -16.32 4.16
N ARG A 153 -4.26 -17.05 3.14
CA ARG A 153 -3.64 -16.53 1.91
C ARG A 153 -4.53 -15.59 1.11
N ASN A 154 -5.85 -15.80 1.16
CA ASN A 154 -6.81 -15.04 0.36
C ASN A 154 -7.39 -13.83 1.10
N VAL A 155 -7.10 -13.69 2.38
CA VAL A 155 -7.72 -12.66 3.21
C VAL A 155 -7.22 -11.26 2.89
N PRO A 156 -5.90 -11.01 2.72
CA PRO A 156 -5.40 -9.67 2.45
C PRO A 156 -5.84 -9.13 1.09
N HIS A 157 -5.55 -9.88 0.03
CA HIS A 157 -5.71 -9.43 -1.35
C HIS A 157 -6.45 -10.46 -2.22
N GLY A 158 -7.24 -11.36 -1.63
CA GLY A 158 -7.85 -12.44 -2.38
C GLY A 158 -6.83 -13.36 -3.06
N GLY A 159 -7.28 -14.22 -3.96
CA GLY A 159 -6.37 -15.11 -4.70
C GLY A 159 -5.54 -14.31 -5.70
N MET A 160 -4.27 -14.05 -5.36
CA MET A 160 -3.29 -13.38 -6.24
C MET A 160 -2.89 -14.18 -7.49
N ASN A 161 -3.54 -15.33 -7.72
CA ASN A 161 -3.22 -16.23 -8.83
C ASN A 161 -3.97 -15.90 -10.14
N SER A 162 -4.67 -14.78 -10.20
CA SER A 162 -5.35 -14.34 -11.42
C SER A 162 -4.45 -13.45 -12.27
N LEU A 163 -4.77 -13.33 -13.55
CA LEU A 163 -4.15 -12.35 -14.45
C LEU A 163 -4.25 -10.91 -13.93
N MET A 164 -5.24 -10.63 -13.05
CA MET A 164 -5.38 -9.35 -12.38
C MET A 164 -4.28 -9.08 -11.35
N ALA A 165 -3.58 -10.10 -10.90
CA ALA A 165 -2.42 -9.99 -10.03
C ALA A 165 -1.10 -9.85 -10.80
N THR A 166 -1.15 -9.79 -12.12
CA THR A 166 0.04 -9.62 -12.96
C THR A 166 0.49 -8.16 -12.86
N PRO A 167 1.68 -7.89 -12.28
CA PRO A 167 2.24 -6.55 -12.24
C PRO A 167 2.45 -6.04 -13.67
N GLY A 168 2.10 -4.79 -13.92
CA GLY A 168 2.23 -4.21 -15.26
C GLY A 168 1.05 -4.47 -16.20
N ALA A 169 -0.03 -5.08 -15.75
CA ALA A 169 -1.29 -4.99 -16.46
C ALA A 169 -1.72 -3.51 -16.47
N GLU A 170 -1.46 -2.81 -17.54
CA GLU A 170 -1.91 -1.43 -17.76
C GLU A 170 -3.45 -1.44 -17.77
N GLY A 171 -4.02 -1.00 -16.68
CA GLY A 171 -5.46 -0.98 -16.48
C GLY A 171 -6.06 -2.38 -16.57
N VAL A 172 -6.83 -2.77 -15.59
CA VAL A 172 -7.70 -3.93 -15.72
C VAL A 172 -8.68 -3.57 -16.83
N THR A 173 -8.39 -4.00 -18.03
CA THR A 173 -9.39 -3.99 -19.08
C THR A 173 -10.58 -4.77 -18.53
N PRO A 174 -11.78 -4.19 -18.50
CA PRO A 174 -12.96 -4.94 -18.10
C PRO A 174 -12.93 -6.25 -18.88
N LEU A 175 -13.03 -7.37 -18.19
CA LEU A 175 -13.22 -8.64 -18.87
C LEU A 175 -14.37 -8.46 -19.87
N PRO A 176 -14.26 -8.99 -21.07
CA PRO A 176 -15.37 -8.95 -22.00
C PRO A 176 -16.60 -9.47 -21.27
N PRO A 177 -17.80 -8.90 -21.51
CA PRO A 177 -19.03 -9.24 -20.79
C PRO A 177 -19.37 -10.74 -20.81
N SER A 178 -18.71 -11.49 -21.64
CA SER A 178 -18.75 -12.95 -21.67
C SER A 178 -17.37 -13.54 -21.88
N PRO A 179 -16.95 -14.56 -21.11
CA PRO A 179 -15.73 -15.31 -21.38
C PRO A 179 -15.82 -16.15 -22.66
N VAL A 180 -16.98 -16.25 -23.25
CA VAL A 180 -17.21 -16.98 -24.52
C VAL A 180 -16.79 -16.08 -25.67
N PRO A 181 -15.83 -16.49 -26.51
CA PRO A 181 -15.44 -15.72 -27.68
C PRO A 181 -16.63 -15.41 -28.58
N GLY A 182 -16.69 -14.21 -29.17
CA GLY A 182 -17.84 -13.75 -29.95
C GLY A 182 -18.23 -14.70 -31.10
N TRP A 183 -17.25 -15.39 -31.72
CA TRP A 183 -17.50 -16.39 -32.75
C TRP A 183 -18.27 -17.61 -32.18
N LEU A 184 -18.02 -18.00 -30.94
CA LEU A 184 -18.72 -19.11 -30.28
C LEU A 184 -20.11 -18.70 -29.81
N GLN A 185 -20.25 -17.43 -29.34
CA GLN A 185 -21.57 -16.88 -29.01
C GLN A 185 -22.51 -16.87 -30.23
N ASN A 186 -21.97 -16.51 -31.41
CA ASN A 186 -22.73 -16.51 -32.67
C ASN A 186 -23.11 -17.93 -33.14
N MET A 187 -22.41 -18.96 -32.68
CA MET A 187 -22.76 -20.36 -33.00
C MET A 187 -23.78 -20.96 -32.00
N MET A 188 -23.96 -20.30 -30.83
CA MET A 188 -24.91 -20.74 -29.79
C MET A 188 -26.30 -20.09 -29.92
N ASN A 189 -26.44 -19.06 -30.74
CA ASN A 189 -27.68 -18.41 -31.13
C ASN A 189 -28.13 -18.90 -32.49
#